data_c1e3715cd5c59ec9a4a48f3ef1117201
#
_entry.id   c1e3715cd5c59ec9a4a48f3ef1117201
#
_cell.length_a   1.000
_cell.length_b   1.000
_cell.length_c   1.000
_cell.angle_alpha   90.00
_cell.angle_beta   90.00
_cell.angle_gamma   90.00
#
_symmetry.space_group_name_H-M   'P 1'
#
loop_
_entity.id
_entity.type
_entity.pdbx_description
1 polymer ?
#
loop_
_entity_poly.entity_id
_entity_poly.type
_entity_poly.pdbx_seq_one_letter_code
_entity_poly.pdbx_strand_id
1 'polypeptide(L)'
;MPKTPITTIPGIGKTFAKDFARVGMQSLEDFQNRQADNVFEALAIANQQDNHKTSKNYLYVIRMVIYYAGGGRDAEKLKWSFWKN
;
A
#
# COMPACT_ATOMS: atom_id res chain seq x y z
N MET A 1 -10.85 -13.15 13.89
CA MET A 1 -11.56 -12.42 12.82
C MET A 1 -10.72 -12.44 11.56
N PRO A 2 -11.30 -12.84 10.43
CA PRO A 2 -10.54 -12.82 9.18
C PRO A 2 -10.24 -11.38 8.76
N LYS A 3 -9.01 -11.16 8.33
CA LYS A 3 -8.59 -9.86 7.83
C LYS A 3 -8.85 -9.77 6.34
N THR A 4 -9.10 -8.55 5.85
CA THR A 4 -9.38 -8.30 4.45
C THR A 4 -8.08 -8.21 3.67
N PRO A 5 -7.84 -9.07 2.67
CA PRO A 5 -6.61 -8.99 1.88
C PRO A 5 -6.52 -7.67 1.11
N ILE A 6 -5.31 -7.13 0.96
CA ILE A 6 -5.13 -5.90 0.20
C ILE A 6 -5.42 -6.10 -1.29
N THR A 7 -5.36 -7.32 -1.78
CA THR A 7 -5.71 -7.65 -3.17
C THR A 7 -7.19 -7.41 -3.48
N THR A 8 -8.02 -7.17 -2.46
CA THR A 8 -9.41 -6.76 -2.65
C THR A 8 -9.49 -5.44 -3.40
N ILE A 9 -8.49 -4.58 -3.26
CA ILE A 9 -8.46 -3.27 -3.93
C ILE A 9 -8.23 -3.48 -5.42
N PRO A 10 -9.07 -2.88 -6.29
CA PRO A 10 -8.83 -2.96 -7.74
C PRO A 10 -7.45 -2.43 -8.08
N GLY A 11 -6.70 -3.18 -8.88
CA GLY A 11 -5.36 -2.79 -9.31
C GLY A 11 -4.24 -3.25 -8.39
N ILE A 12 -4.56 -3.79 -7.22
CA ILE A 12 -3.54 -4.34 -6.32
C ILE A 12 -3.44 -5.84 -6.53
N GLY A 13 -2.33 -6.25 -7.10
CA GLY A 13 -2.09 -7.67 -7.38
C GLY A 13 -1.15 -8.30 -6.36
N LYS A 14 -0.77 -9.55 -6.67
CA LYS A 14 0.10 -10.34 -5.79
C LYS A 14 1.46 -9.69 -5.56
N THR A 15 1.98 -8.95 -6.55
CA THR A 15 3.27 -8.30 -6.43
C THR A 15 3.27 -7.28 -5.29
N PHE A 16 2.26 -6.41 -5.27
CA PHE A 16 2.15 -5.44 -4.19
C PHE A 16 1.90 -6.11 -2.86
N ALA A 17 1.03 -7.13 -2.84
CA ALA A 17 0.74 -7.86 -1.61
C ALA A 17 1.99 -8.48 -1.02
N LYS A 18 2.85 -9.05 -1.86
CA LYS A 18 4.10 -9.66 -1.44
C LYS A 18 5.07 -8.62 -0.87
N ASP A 19 5.15 -7.46 -1.51
CA ASP A 19 6.03 -6.40 -1.05
C ASP A 19 5.60 -5.86 0.31
N PHE A 20 4.31 -5.62 0.48
CA PHE A 20 3.80 -5.11 1.75
C PHE A 20 3.91 -6.15 2.87
N ALA A 21 3.82 -7.43 2.55
CA ALA A 21 3.99 -8.49 3.54
C ALA A 21 5.39 -8.45 4.17
N ARG A 22 6.40 -7.96 3.46
CA ARG A 22 7.76 -7.82 3.99
C ARG A 22 7.83 -6.88 5.18
N VAL A 23 6.92 -5.93 5.26
CA VAL A 23 6.88 -4.96 6.36
C VAL A 23 5.73 -5.26 7.32
N GLY A 24 5.18 -6.47 7.26
CA GLY A 24 4.14 -6.91 8.17
C GLY A 24 2.75 -6.39 7.85
N MET A 25 2.53 -5.87 6.64
CA MET A 25 1.25 -5.28 6.24
C MET A 25 0.56 -6.19 5.24
N GLN A 26 -0.22 -7.12 5.74
CA GLN A 26 -0.84 -8.17 4.93
C GLN A 26 -2.33 -7.96 4.68
N SER A 27 -2.94 -6.98 5.34
CA SER A 27 -4.37 -6.75 5.23
C SER A 27 -4.69 -5.26 5.23
N LEU A 28 -5.91 -4.92 4.81
CA LEU A 28 -6.39 -3.54 4.84
C LEU A 28 -6.36 -2.98 6.26
N GLU A 29 -6.67 -3.81 7.25
CA GLU A 29 -6.70 -3.39 8.65
C GLU A 29 -5.31 -2.93 9.11
N ASP A 30 -4.26 -3.47 8.55
CA ASP A 30 -2.89 -3.07 8.88
C ASP A 30 -2.56 -1.66 8.39
N PHE A 31 -3.31 -1.16 7.40
CA PHE A 31 -3.09 0.18 6.85
C PHE A 31 -3.94 1.24 7.52
N GLN A 32 -4.91 0.85 8.33
CA GLN A 32 -5.77 1.81 9.03
C GLN A 32 -4.96 2.62 10.03
N ASN A 33 -5.20 3.94 10.06
CA ASN A 33 -4.52 4.86 10.96
C ASN A 33 -3.00 4.95 10.74
N ARG A 34 -2.54 4.57 9.56
CA ARG A 34 -1.14 4.70 9.18
C ARG A 34 -0.94 5.92 8.30
N GLN A 35 0.27 6.47 8.33
CA GLN A 35 0.65 7.56 7.44
C GLN A 35 1.43 6.98 6.26
N ALA A 36 1.10 7.44 5.05
CA ALA A 36 1.70 6.90 3.84
C ALA A 36 3.22 7.03 3.84
N ASP A 37 3.73 8.16 4.31
CA ASP A 37 5.18 8.41 4.35
C ASP A 37 5.89 7.39 5.24
N ASN A 38 5.30 7.05 6.38
CA ASN A 38 5.89 6.07 7.30
C ASN A 38 5.90 4.67 6.70
N VAL A 39 4.82 4.30 6.03
CA VAL A 39 4.74 2.99 5.37
C VAL A 39 5.73 2.91 4.23
N PHE A 40 5.83 3.98 3.44
CA PHE A 40 6.78 4.04 2.33
C PHE A 40 8.22 3.91 2.82
N GLU A 41 8.56 4.61 3.90
CA GLU A 41 9.91 4.54 4.47
C GLU A 41 10.26 3.14 4.93
N ALA A 42 9.33 2.48 5.63
CA ALA A 42 9.53 1.10 6.08
C ALA A 42 9.74 0.16 4.90
N LEU A 43 8.95 0.33 3.85
CA LEU A 43 9.08 -0.50 2.65
C LEU A 43 10.41 -0.24 1.94
N ALA A 44 10.82 1.02 1.85
CA ALA A 44 12.09 1.39 1.22
C ALA A 44 13.27 0.77 1.95
N ILE A 45 13.24 0.77 3.29
CA ILE A 45 14.28 0.16 4.10
C ILE A 45 14.33 -1.34 3.87
N ALA A 46 13.18 -2.01 3.86
CA ALA A 46 13.11 -3.44 3.64
C ALA A 46 13.63 -3.82 2.23
N ASN A 47 13.24 -3.04 1.22
CA ASN A 47 13.69 -3.28 -0.15
C ASN A 47 15.19 -3.03 -0.30
N GLN A 48 15.72 -2.05 0.40
CA GLN A 48 17.15 -1.74 0.35
C GLN A 48 18.00 -2.91 0.86
N GLN A 49 17.50 -3.62 1.87
CA GLN A 49 18.20 -4.80 2.39
C GLN A 49 18.29 -5.91 1.36
N ASP A 50 17.36 -5.95 0.42
CA ASP A 50 17.33 -6.91 -0.69
C ASP A 50 17.92 -6.34 -1.98
N ASN A 51 18.61 -5.19 -1.91
CA ASN A 51 19.16 -4.49 -3.06
C ASN A 51 18.09 -4.04 -4.07
N HIS A 52 16.87 -3.80 -3.60
CA HIS A 52 15.79 -3.27 -4.43
C HIS A 52 15.63 -1.78 -4.19
N LYS A 53 15.44 -1.04 -5.28
CA LYS A 53 15.15 0.38 -5.20
C LYS A 53 13.63 0.56 -5.24
N THR A 54 13.11 1.29 -4.25
CA THR A 54 11.67 1.52 -4.16
C THR A 54 11.28 2.75 -4.98
N SER A 55 10.39 2.56 -5.95
CA SER A 55 9.88 3.64 -6.78
C SER A 55 8.93 4.54 -5.99
N LYS A 56 8.90 5.83 -6.33
CA LYS A 56 7.93 6.76 -5.75
C LYS A 56 6.48 6.35 -6.05
N ASN A 57 6.27 5.56 -7.09
CA ASN A 57 4.94 5.05 -7.41
C ASN A 57 4.36 4.24 -6.25
N TYR A 58 5.21 3.59 -5.47
CA TYR A 58 4.77 2.86 -4.28
C TYR A 58 4.15 3.78 -3.24
N LEU A 59 4.67 5.01 -3.12
CA LEU A 59 4.08 5.99 -2.21
C LEU A 59 2.65 6.31 -2.62
N TYR A 60 2.42 6.49 -3.91
CA TYR A 60 1.08 6.78 -4.41
C TYR A 60 0.13 5.61 -4.20
N VAL A 61 0.61 4.40 -4.42
CA VAL A 61 -0.17 3.19 -4.16
C VAL A 61 -0.50 3.07 -2.67
N ILE A 62 0.46 3.36 -1.80
CA ILE A 62 0.23 3.32 -0.35
C ILE A 62 -0.85 4.31 0.06
N ARG A 63 -0.82 5.52 -0.49
CA ARG A 63 -1.87 6.52 -0.22
C ARG A 63 -3.24 6.00 -0.62
N MET A 64 -3.32 5.34 -1.77
CA MET A 64 -4.56 4.75 -2.26
C MET A 64 -5.05 3.63 -1.32
N VAL A 65 -4.14 2.77 -0.88
CA VAL A 65 -4.49 1.66 0.01
C VAL A 65 -5.01 2.18 1.34
N ILE A 66 -4.36 3.21 1.91
CA ILE A 66 -4.80 3.80 3.17
C ILE A 66 -6.18 4.43 3.02
N TYR A 67 -6.43 5.12 1.90
CA TYR A 67 -7.74 5.69 1.60
C TYR A 67 -8.82 4.59 1.58
N TYR A 68 -8.55 3.50 0.88
CA TYR A 68 -9.48 2.38 0.78
C TYR A 68 -9.69 1.70 2.14
N ALA A 69 -8.62 1.53 2.89
CA ALA A 69 -8.68 0.91 4.21
C ALA A 69 -9.54 1.72 5.19
N GLY A 70 -9.56 3.04 5.00
CA GLY A 70 -10.39 3.93 5.81
C GLY A 70 -11.86 3.99 5.37
N GLY A 71 -12.24 3.23 4.35
CA GLY A 71 -13.62 3.18 3.87
C GLY A 71 -13.88 3.91 2.57
N GLY A 72 -12.86 4.51 1.95
CA GLY A 72 -13.02 5.24 0.70
C GLY A 72 -13.32 4.32 -0.48
N ARG A 73 -14.24 4.72 -1.33
CA ARG A 73 -14.68 3.89 -2.47
C ARG A 73 -14.89 4.69 -3.74
N ASP A 74 -14.39 5.92 -3.80
CA ASP A 74 -14.50 6.76 -5.00
C ASP A 74 -13.62 6.14 -6.10
N ALA A 75 -14.24 5.81 -7.25
CA ALA A 75 -13.55 5.15 -8.35
C ALA A 75 -12.37 5.97 -8.87
N GLU A 76 -12.49 7.29 -8.89
CA GLU A 76 -11.40 8.17 -9.34
C GLU A 76 -10.20 8.09 -8.38
N LYS A 77 -10.46 7.90 -7.10
CA LYS A 77 -9.43 7.84 -6.08
C LYS A 77 -8.84 6.44 -5.91
N LEU A 78 -9.38 5.46 -6.63
CA LEU A 78 -8.85 4.10 -6.62
C LEU A 78 -7.85 3.86 -7.75
N LYS A 79 -7.36 4.94 -8.34
CA LYS A 79 -6.26 4.92 -9.30
C LYS A 79 -5.03 5.50 -8.60
N TRP A 80 -3.92 4.80 -8.66
CA TRP A 80 -2.70 5.29 -8.01
C TRP A 80 -2.27 6.65 -8.53
N SER A 81 -2.55 6.93 -9.80
CA SER A 81 -2.19 8.20 -10.44
C SER A 81 -2.92 9.40 -9.82
N PHE A 82 -4.08 9.18 -9.21
CA PHE A 82 -4.79 10.25 -8.50
C PHE A 82 -3.93 10.82 -7.36
N TRP A 83 -3.14 9.97 -6.72
CA TRP A 83 -2.34 10.34 -5.55
C TRP A 83 -0.95 10.86 -5.91
N LYS A 84 -0.66 10.92 -7.19
CA LYS A 84 0.57 11.49 -7.69
C LYS A 84 0.51 13.00 -7.54
N ASN A 85 1.54 13.57 -6.95
CA ASN A 85 1.63 15.02 -6.80
C ASN A 85 2.08 15.69 -8.06
#